data_4cc06a64ff5b0720fdd1e674ad47055a
#
_entry.id   4cc06a64ff5b0720fdd1e674ad47055a
#
_cell.length_a   1.000
_cell.length_b   1.000
_cell.length_c   1.000
_cell.angle_alpha   90.00
_cell.angle_beta   90.00
_cell.angle_gamma   90.00
#
_symmetry.space_group_name_H-M   'P 1'
#
loop_
_entity.id
_entity.type
_entity.pdbx_description
1 polymer ?
#
loop_
_entity_poly.entity_id
_entity_poly.type
_entity_poly.pdbx_seq_one_letter_code
_entity_poly.pdbx_strand_id
1 'polypeptide(L)'
;LALILRLYRINNPVADWHAFRQADTASVTREYVKADKIDLLRPRYQDLSNIQSGLDNLEGYRMVEFPFINGGLALILKTFKNLDLVFFSRLASVLISMLTIVVIYQLVKEISDQKLALLSALVYAILPYSVFYSRVILPEPYFLFFSTFSIWQFYLFAKNRAWTAYLLSIIGLALAALLKPFVIFLAPVFLAIIWQFHQQKILKDPRIYLLPILAFIPILAWREWIKNFPSGIPASDWLFNGNGIRLQPAWLRWLFYERLIKLFLGYFGSVFLLANLLKKNKEILIYAAWWLGVLIYFVVIATGNVQHDYYQNLILPIVAISIARGLLVIQEKLKKKVALLIIILVSGLGLFFASKQILGYYNINHWEYIKAGKAVDQLVDQNALVIAPAMGDTQFLFQTNRRGWPIGFEIEDKINKGADIYVSTNYDWEAKKLEEKYQVLVHTDDYIIIDLKAEKP
;
A
#
# COMPACT_ATOMS: atom_id res chain seq x y z
N LEU A 1 -14.26 -18.16 -2.40
CA LEU A 1 -14.69 -16.88 -3.00
C LEU A 1 -13.62 -15.80 -2.85
N ALA A 2 -13.20 -15.46 -1.63
CA ALA A 2 -12.24 -14.37 -1.39
C ALA A 2 -10.93 -14.51 -2.18
N LEU A 3 -10.34 -15.70 -2.24
CA LEU A 3 -9.15 -15.98 -3.03
C LEU A 3 -9.39 -15.77 -4.52
N ILE A 4 -10.49 -16.33 -5.05
CA ILE A 4 -10.83 -16.23 -6.50
C ILE A 4 -10.96 -14.76 -6.93
N LEU A 5 -11.65 -13.93 -6.13
CA LEU A 5 -11.79 -12.51 -6.45
C LEU A 5 -10.42 -11.79 -6.51
N ARG A 6 -9.47 -12.14 -5.64
CA ARG A 6 -8.15 -11.52 -5.56
C ARG A 6 -7.17 -11.99 -6.64
N LEU A 7 -7.45 -13.12 -7.27
CA LEU A 7 -6.66 -13.61 -8.41
C LEU A 7 -7.04 -12.94 -9.74
N TYR A 8 -8.11 -12.14 -9.77
CA TYR A 8 -8.51 -11.42 -10.98
C TYR A 8 -7.37 -10.52 -11.47
N ARG A 9 -6.95 -10.72 -12.71
CA ARG A 9 -5.83 -10.00 -13.37
C ARG A 9 -4.54 -9.97 -12.54
N ILE A 10 -4.23 -11.02 -11.82
CA ILE A 10 -3.00 -11.11 -11.00
C ILE A 10 -1.73 -11.05 -11.86
N ASN A 11 -1.81 -11.49 -13.13
CA ASN A 11 -0.70 -11.47 -14.10
C ASN A 11 -0.53 -10.12 -14.83
N ASN A 12 -1.31 -9.09 -14.51
CA ASN A 12 -1.10 -7.78 -15.10
C ASN A 12 0.35 -7.32 -14.87
N PRO A 13 1.02 -6.68 -15.84
CA PRO A 13 2.29 -6.01 -15.57
C PRO A 13 2.13 -4.92 -14.50
N VAL A 14 3.23 -4.45 -13.93
CA VAL A 14 3.22 -3.30 -13.00
C VAL A 14 2.99 -2.02 -13.80
N ALA A 15 1.75 -1.82 -14.22
CA ALA A 15 1.30 -0.71 -15.06
C ALA A 15 -0.19 -0.38 -14.82
N ASP A 16 -0.80 -0.99 -13.80
CA ASP A 16 -2.14 -0.70 -13.33
C ASP A 16 -2.12 0.41 -12.25
N TRP A 17 -3.25 0.69 -11.61
CA TRP A 17 -3.39 1.84 -10.71
C TRP A 17 -2.26 1.92 -9.66
N HIS A 18 -1.72 3.12 -9.47
CA HIS A 18 -0.52 3.39 -8.65
C HIS A 18 0.72 2.60 -9.08
N ALA A 19 0.89 2.41 -10.38
CA ALA A 19 2.02 1.66 -10.94
C ALA A 19 3.38 2.18 -10.47
N PHE A 20 3.57 3.50 -10.36
CA PHE A 20 4.82 4.10 -9.87
C PHE A 20 5.22 3.56 -8.49
N ARG A 21 4.26 3.50 -7.56
CA ARG A 21 4.54 3.03 -6.21
C ARG A 21 4.74 1.52 -6.13
N GLN A 22 4.00 0.76 -6.96
CA GLN A 22 4.22 -0.68 -7.12
C GLN A 22 5.59 -0.96 -7.75
N ALA A 23 6.00 -0.19 -8.76
CA ALA A 23 7.30 -0.28 -9.41
C ALA A 23 8.45 -0.03 -8.41
N ASP A 24 8.36 1.04 -7.61
CA ASP A 24 9.33 1.34 -6.56
C ASP A 24 9.48 0.18 -5.56
N THR A 25 8.36 -0.36 -5.10
CA THR A 25 8.36 -1.46 -4.12
C THR A 25 8.89 -2.76 -4.74
N ALA A 26 8.46 -3.10 -5.95
CA ALA A 26 8.89 -4.30 -6.67
C ALA A 26 10.38 -4.24 -7.05
N SER A 27 10.89 -3.05 -7.40
CA SER A 27 12.29 -2.87 -7.76
C SER A 27 13.24 -3.14 -6.60
N VAL A 28 12.86 -2.84 -5.35
CA VAL A 28 13.67 -3.24 -4.18
C VAL A 28 13.83 -4.75 -4.11
N THR A 29 12.73 -5.49 -4.32
CA THR A 29 12.80 -6.97 -4.39
C THR A 29 13.69 -7.43 -5.54
N ARG A 30 13.56 -6.80 -6.72
CA ARG A 30 14.36 -7.12 -7.91
C ARG A 30 15.86 -6.87 -7.68
N GLU A 31 16.22 -5.75 -7.10
CA GLU A 31 17.63 -5.44 -6.82
C GLU A 31 18.22 -6.43 -5.79
N TYR A 32 17.44 -6.87 -4.79
CA TYR A 32 17.88 -7.95 -3.90
C TYR A 32 18.04 -9.31 -4.61
N VAL A 33 17.19 -9.60 -5.60
CA VAL A 33 17.33 -10.83 -6.41
C VAL A 33 18.61 -10.79 -7.25
N LYS A 34 18.95 -9.63 -7.83
CA LYS A 34 20.16 -9.43 -8.64
C LYS A 34 21.44 -9.40 -7.80
N ALA A 35 21.38 -8.88 -6.56
CA ALA A 35 22.54 -8.74 -5.69
C ALA A 35 23.02 -10.10 -5.15
N ASP A 36 24.32 -10.25 -4.88
CA ASP A 36 24.87 -11.45 -4.23
C ASP A 36 24.30 -11.68 -2.84
N LYS A 37 24.16 -10.61 -2.07
CA LYS A 37 23.66 -10.61 -0.68
C LYS A 37 22.43 -9.70 -0.54
N ILE A 38 21.49 -10.13 0.29
CA ILE A 38 20.35 -9.31 0.70
C ILE A 38 20.78 -8.45 1.89
N ASP A 39 20.99 -7.15 1.65
CA ASP A 39 21.33 -6.18 2.68
C ASP A 39 20.10 -5.35 3.04
N LEU A 40 19.39 -5.75 4.10
CA LEU A 40 18.17 -5.05 4.57
C LEU A 40 18.45 -3.64 5.10
N LEU A 41 19.70 -3.32 5.45
CA LEU A 41 20.07 -2.00 5.95
C LEU A 41 20.37 -0.99 4.83
N ARG A 42 20.62 -1.48 3.61
CA ARG A 42 20.92 -0.67 2.43
C ARG A 42 20.07 -1.09 1.23
N PRO A 43 18.73 -0.97 1.33
CA PRO A 43 17.84 -1.28 0.21
C PRO A 43 18.12 -0.37 -0.97
N ARG A 44 18.19 -0.97 -2.15
CA ARG A 44 18.35 -0.26 -3.43
C ARG A 44 17.14 -0.48 -4.31
N TYR A 45 16.90 0.48 -5.21
CA TYR A 45 15.87 0.38 -6.23
C TYR A 45 16.38 0.96 -7.56
N GLN A 46 15.53 1.10 -8.54
CA GLN A 46 15.92 1.42 -9.91
C GLN A 46 16.23 2.89 -10.17
N ASP A 47 15.63 3.83 -9.42
CA ASP A 47 15.69 5.26 -9.70
C ASP A 47 16.96 5.90 -9.13
N LEU A 48 17.78 6.47 -10.02
CA LEU A 48 19.03 7.16 -9.69
C LEU A 48 18.87 8.69 -9.68
N SER A 49 17.68 9.20 -9.96
CA SER A 49 17.42 10.63 -10.05
C SER A 49 17.34 11.31 -8.68
N ASN A 50 17.32 12.64 -8.73
CA ASN A 50 17.11 13.49 -7.56
C ASN A 50 15.64 13.84 -7.29
N ILE A 51 14.69 13.30 -8.05
CA ILE A 51 13.28 13.73 -8.01
C ILE A 51 12.64 13.52 -6.64
N GLN A 52 12.92 12.40 -5.98
CA GLN A 52 12.25 12.04 -4.75
C GLN A 52 12.84 12.73 -3.51
N SER A 53 14.16 12.94 -3.48
CA SER A 53 14.87 13.48 -2.31
C SER A 53 15.40 14.90 -2.52
N GLY A 54 15.48 15.38 -3.75
CA GLY A 54 16.19 16.60 -4.12
C GLY A 54 17.71 16.40 -4.27
N LEU A 55 18.24 15.19 -4.04
CA LEU A 55 19.67 14.86 -4.13
C LEU A 55 19.87 13.71 -5.12
N ASP A 56 20.93 13.75 -5.92
CA ASP A 56 21.33 12.65 -6.80
C ASP A 56 21.49 11.34 -6.03
N ASN A 57 20.84 10.28 -6.52
CA ASN A 57 20.78 8.99 -5.84
C ASN A 57 21.51 7.90 -6.65
N LEU A 58 22.75 8.14 -7.05
CA LEU A 58 23.51 7.24 -7.95
C LEU A 58 23.66 5.81 -7.40
N GLU A 59 23.65 5.64 -6.09
CA GLU A 59 23.62 4.32 -5.45
C GLU A 59 22.25 3.64 -5.52
N GLY A 60 21.18 4.40 -5.84
CA GLY A 60 19.81 3.93 -5.91
C GLY A 60 19.25 3.50 -4.55
N TYR A 61 19.59 4.18 -3.47
CA TYR A 61 19.04 3.86 -2.16
C TYR A 61 17.54 4.14 -2.07
N ARG A 62 16.80 3.27 -1.35
CA ARG A 62 15.37 3.42 -1.08
C ARG A 62 15.11 3.37 0.43
N MET A 63 15.26 4.49 1.12
CA MET A 63 15.21 4.61 2.57
C MET A 63 13.82 5.04 3.08
N VAL A 64 12.82 4.17 2.91
CA VAL A 64 11.42 4.43 3.30
C VAL A 64 10.96 3.44 4.36
N GLU A 65 10.28 2.37 3.94
CA GLU A 65 9.92 1.26 4.81
C GLU A 65 11.14 0.39 5.10
N PHE A 66 11.17 -0.26 6.26
CA PHE A 66 12.18 -1.31 6.48
C PHE A 66 11.85 -2.52 5.58
N PRO A 67 12.77 -2.98 4.73
CA PRO A 67 12.44 -3.82 3.58
C PRO A 67 12.40 -5.33 3.88
N PHE A 68 11.95 -5.75 5.06
CA PHE A 68 11.93 -7.16 5.43
C PHE A 68 11.01 -8.01 4.54
N ILE A 69 9.93 -7.44 4.01
CA ILE A 69 9.04 -8.12 3.06
C ILE A 69 9.79 -8.34 1.74
N ASN A 70 10.45 -7.31 1.21
CA ASN A 70 11.22 -7.38 -0.02
C ASN A 70 12.37 -8.39 0.09
N GLY A 71 13.07 -8.40 1.23
CA GLY A 71 14.12 -9.36 1.52
C GLY A 71 13.60 -10.80 1.58
N GLY A 72 12.46 -11.03 2.25
CA GLY A 72 11.82 -12.34 2.31
C GLY A 72 11.37 -12.85 0.94
N LEU A 73 10.74 -11.99 0.12
CA LEU A 73 10.35 -12.31 -1.25
C LEU A 73 11.57 -12.63 -2.12
N ALA A 74 12.63 -11.81 -2.01
CA ALA A 74 13.85 -12.02 -2.78
C ALA A 74 14.55 -13.34 -2.42
N LEU A 75 14.55 -13.73 -1.15
CA LEU A 75 15.11 -15.03 -0.72
C LEU A 75 14.40 -16.20 -1.41
N ILE A 76 13.06 -16.15 -1.49
CA ILE A 76 12.28 -17.18 -2.16
C ILE A 76 12.55 -17.18 -3.67
N LEU A 77 12.56 -15.99 -4.31
CA LEU A 77 12.80 -15.84 -5.74
C LEU A 77 14.23 -16.26 -6.15
N LYS A 78 15.24 -16.04 -5.30
CA LYS A 78 16.60 -16.57 -5.52
C LYS A 78 16.67 -18.10 -5.44
N THR A 79 15.85 -18.69 -4.57
CA THR A 79 15.77 -20.14 -4.41
C THR A 79 15.01 -20.79 -5.58
N PHE A 80 13.91 -20.19 -6.00
CA PHE A 80 13.01 -20.67 -7.06
C PHE A 80 13.09 -19.75 -8.29
N LYS A 81 14.17 -19.86 -9.06
CA LYS A 81 14.51 -18.95 -10.18
C LYS A 81 13.45 -18.85 -11.29
N ASN A 82 12.55 -19.83 -11.40
CA ASN A 82 11.49 -19.86 -12.42
C ASN A 82 10.24 -19.08 -12.02
N LEU A 83 10.18 -18.51 -10.80
CA LEU A 83 9.04 -17.73 -10.37
C LEU A 83 9.11 -16.30 -10.96
N ASP A 84 8.03 -15.87 -11.57
CA ASP A 84 7.88 -14.47 -11.97
C ASP A 84 7.77 -13.56 -10.75
N LEU A 85 8.58 -12.51 -10.71
CA LEU A 85 8.67 -11.58 -9.58
C LEU A 85 7.33 -10.87 -9.30
N VAL A 86 6.67 -10.39 -10.36
CA VAL A 86 5.42 -9.61 -10.23
C VAL A 86 4.29 -10.50 -9.75
N PHE A 87 4.12 -11.66 -10.41
CA PHE A 87 3.11 -12.64 -10.01
C PHE A 87 3.31 -13.10 -8.56
N PHE A 88 4.54 -13.48 -8.20
CA PHE A 88 4.83 -13.99 -6.85
C PHE A 88 4.64 -12.92 -5.76
N SER A 89 5.09 -11.69 -6.01
CA SER A 89 4.89 -10.59 -5.06
C SER A 89 3.39 -10.28 -4.85
N ARG A 90 2.59 -10.31 -5.92
CA ARG A 90 1.14 -10.17 -5.81
C ARG A 90 0.47 -11.33 -5.10
N LEU A 91 0.89 -12.55 -5.39
CA LEU A 91 0.37 -13.74 -4.70
C LEU A 91 0.65 -13.67 -3.19
N ALA A 92 1.85 -13.24 -2.80
CA ALA A 92 2.19 -13.04 -1.39
C ALA A 92 1.29 -11.98 -0.71
N SER A 93 1.00 -10.86 -1.40
CA SER A 93 0.03 -9.85 -0.94
C SER A 93 -1.39 -10.43 -0.81
N VAL A 94 -1.81 -11.27 -1.73
CA VAL A 94 -3.10 -11.98 -1.65
C VAL A 94 -3.14 -12.91 -0.43
N LEU A 95 -2.11 -13.71 -0.22
CA LEU A 95 -2.06 -14.67 0.89
C LEU A 95 -2.09 -13.96 2.25
N ILE A 96 -1.34 -12.87 2.42
CA ILE A 96 -1.38 -12.10 3.67
C ILE A 96 -2.77 -11.44 3.89
N SER A 97 -3.43 -11.01 2.81
CA SER A 97 -4.79 -10.50 2.89
C SER A 97 -5.81 -11.60 3.28
N MET A 98 -5.60 -12.84 2.84
CA MET A 98 -6.42 -13.97 3.31
C MET A 98 -6.25 -14.20 4.82
N LEU A 99 -5.03 -14.08 5.33
CA LEU A 99 -4.78 -14.12 6.79
C LEU A 99 -5.45 -12.94 7.52
N THR A 100 -5.49 -11.75 6.89
CA THR A 100 -6.20 -10.58 7.44
C THR A 100 -7.69 -10.86 7.63
N ILE A 101 -8.34 -11.57 6.70
CA ILE A 101 -9.74 -12.00 6.84
C ILE A 101 -9.93 -12.85 8.12
N VAL A 102 -9.02 -13.81 8.35
CA VAL A 102 -9.04 -14.66 9.54
C VAL A 102 -8.84 -13.82 10.81
N VAL A 103 -7.89 -12.88 10.78
CA VAL A 103 -7.61 -12.01 11.93
C VAL A 103 -8.81 -11.11 12.27
N ILE A 104 -9.46 -10.52 11.25
CA ILE A 104 -10.70 -9.72 11.45
C ILE A 104 -11.79 -10.60 12.08
N TYR A 105 -11.99 -11.83 11.56
CA TYR A 105 -12.96 -12.76 12.12
C TYR A 105 -12.67 -13.03 13.60
N GLN A 106 -11.44 -13.40 13.94
CA GLN A 106 -11.06 -13.73 15.32
C GLN A 106 -11.18 -12.51 16.25
N LEU A 107 -10.69 -11.35 15.82
CA LEU A 107 -10.79 -10.11 16.59
C LEU A 107 -12.25 -9.75 16.90
N VAL A 108 -13.12 -9.76 15.90
CA VAL A 108 -14.53 -9.37 16.08
C VAL A 108 -15.31 -10.41 16.88
N LYS A 109 -14.96 -11.71 16.74
CA LYS A 109 -15.53 -12.79 17.56
C LYS A 109 -15.22 -12.60 19.05
N GLU A 110 -14.00 -12.18 19.36
CA GLU A 110 -13.58 -11.91 20.74
C GLU A 110 -14.21 -10.65 21.32
N ILE A 111 -14.33 -9.57 20.51
CA ILE A 111 -14.91 -8.30 20.94
C ILE A 111 -16.44 -8.40 21.08
N SER A 112 -17.12 -9.08 20.19
CA SER A 112 -18.58 -9.11 20.09
C SER A 112 -19.12 -10.54 20.04
N ASP A 113 -19.39 -11.07 18.84
CA ASP A 113 -19.95 -12.40 18.66
C ASP A 113 -19.58 -13.01 17.30
N GLN A 114 -19.87 -14.31 17.14
CA GLN A 114 -19.55 -15.06 15.93
C GLN A 114 -20.30 -14.56 14.69
N LYS A 115 -21.55 -14.11 14.85
CA LYS A 115 -22.36 -13.66 13.70
C LYS A 115 -21.82 -12.37 13.12
N LEU A 116 -21.48 -11.39 13.96
CA LEU A 116 -20.86 -10.15 13.53
C LEU A 116 -19.47 -10.42 12.94
N ALA A 117 -18.70 -11.34 13.53
CA ALA A 117 -17.37 -11.73 13.04
C ALA A 117 -17.42 -12.28 11.60
N LEU A 118 -18.32 -13.22 11.33
CA LEU A 118 -18.52 -13.80 10.00
C LEU A 118 -18.92 -12.73 8.98
N LEU A 119 -19.86 -11.85 9.35
CA LEU A 119 -20.29 -10.78 8.44
C LEU A 119 -19.17 -9.75 8.20
N SER A 120 -18.40 -9.39 9.21
CA SER A 120 -17.26 -8.45 9.06
C SER A 120 -16.19 -9.03 8.15
N ALA A 121 -15.83 -10.30 8.36
CA ALA A 121 -14.90 -11.03 7.52
C ALA A 121 -15.41 -11.15 6.06
N LEU A 122 -16.69 -11.45 5.86
CA LEU A 122 -17.32 -11.52 4.55
C LEU A 122 -17.30 -10.16 3.85
N VAL A 123 -17.69 -9.08 4.54
CA VAL A 123 -17.67 -7.72 3.97
C VAL A 123 -16.25 -7.34 3.55
N TYR A 124 -15.25 -7.53 4.41
CA TYR A 124 -13.85 -7.28 4.02
C TYR A 124 -13.42 -8.13 2.81
N ALA A 125 -13.86 -9.39 2.76
CA ALA A 125 -13.50 -10.32 1.70
C ALA A 125 -14.05 -9.91 0.32
N ILE A 126 -15.21 -9.25 0.25
CA ILE A 126 -15.91 -8.94 -1.00
C ILE A 126 -15.92 -7.46 -1.38
N LEU A 127 -15.55 -6.54 -0.47
CA LEU A 127 -15.46 -5.12 -0.82
C LEU A 127 -14.50 -4.91 -2.00
N PRO A 128 -14.93 -4.29 -3.11
CA PRO A 128 -14.11 -4.17 -4.33
C PRO A 128 -12.78 -3.47 -4.09
N TYR A 129 -12.75 -2.42 -3.26
CA TYR A 129 -11.53 -1.75 -2.85
C TYR A 129 -10.56 -2.72 -2.13
N SER A 130 -11.06 -3.50 -1.16
CA SER A 130 -10.25 -4.51 -0.47
C SER A 130 -9.70 -5.56 -1.43
N VAL A 131 -10.52 -6.01 -2.41
CA VAL A 131 -10.11 -6.99 -3.42
C VAL A 131 -8.95 -6.47 -4.26
N PHE A 132 -9.02 -5.23 -4.75
CA PHE A 132 -7.95 -4.64 -5.56
C PHE A 132 -6.66 -4.46 -4.73
N TYR A 133 -6.75 -3.77 -3.59
CA TYR A 133 -5.57 -3.47 -2.78
C TYR A 133 -4.96 -4.68 -2.06
N SER A 134 -5.64 -5.81 -2.04
CA SER A 134 -5.08 -7.08 -1.53
C SER A 134 -4.02 -7.71 -2.44
N ARG A 135 -3.96 -7.34 -3.73
CA ARG A 135 -3.03 -7.95 -4.69
C ARG A 135 -1.91 -7.02 -5.14
N VAL A 136 -1.91 -5.76 -4.71
CA VAL A 136 -0.91 -4.78 -5.13
C VAL A 136 0.45 -5.05 -4.48
N ILE A 137 1.53 -4.69 -5.17
CA ILE A 137 2.90 -4.80 -4.65
C ILE A 137 3.21 -3.55 -3.82
N LEU A 138 2.58 -3.46 -2.67
CA LEU A 138 2.70 -2.36 -1.73
C LEU A 138 2.87 -2.89 -0.30
N PRO A 139 3.39 -2.10 0.65
CA PRO A 139 3.46 -2.50 2.05
C PRO A 139 2.09 -2.59 2.74
N GLU A 140 1.04 -1.97 2.17
CA GLU A 140 -0.29 -1.85 2.77
C GLU A 140 -0.96 -3.17 3.15
N PRO A 141 -0.99 -4.23 2.32
CA PRO A 141 -1.58 -5.52 2.72
C PRO A 141 -0.93 -6.11 3.98
N TYR A 142 0.39 -6.02 4.07
CA TYR A 142 1.16 -6.51 5.21
C TYR A 142 0.98 -5.61 6.45
N PHE A 143 1.01 -4.31 6.25
CA PHE A 143 0.73 -3.32 7.30
C PHE A 143 -0.64 -3.54 7.93
N LEU A 144 -1.67 -3.77 7.11
CA LEU A 144 -3.03 -4.02 7.57
C LEU A 144 -3.13 -5.33 8.37
N PHE A 145 -2.46 -6.37 7.90
CA PHE A 145 -2.37 -7.64 8.63
C PHE A 145 -1.74 -7.45 10.00
N PHE A 146 -0.52 -6.93 10.06
CA PHE A 146 0.24 -6.80 11.31
C PHE A 146 -0.44 -5.86 12.31
N SER A 147 -1.02 -4.75 11.85
CA SER A 147 -1.73 -3.82 12.72
C SER A 147 -3.01 -4.43 13.31
N THR A 148 -3.83 -5.10 12.49
CA THR A 148 -5.06 -5.77 12.96
C THR A 148 -4.73 -6.97 13.85
N PHE A 149 -3.69 -7.74 13.51
CA PHE A 149 -3.18 -8.84 14.32
C PHE A 149 -2.71 -8.36 15.70
N SER A 150 -1.97 -7.24 15.74
CA SER A 150 -1.54 -6.65 17.01
C SER A 150 -2.71 -6.27 17.91
N ILE A 151 -3.77 -5.64 17.34
CA ILE A 151 -4.99 -5.30 18.09
C ILE A 151 -5.65 -6.56 18.63
N TRP A 152 -5.76 -7.63 17.83
CA TRP A 152 -6.35 -8.90 18.26
C TRP A 152 -5.56 -9.51 19.41
N GLN A 153 -4.25 -9.62 19.29
CA GLN A 153 -3.39 -10.17 20.34
C GLN A 153 -3.42 -9.31 21.61
N PHE A 154 -3.47 -7.99 21.46
CA PHE A 154 -3.60 -7.10 22.60
C PHE A 154 -4.95 -7.27 23.32
N TYR A 155 -6.02 -7.47 22.59
CA TYR A 155 -7.34 -7.78 23.16
C TYR A 155 -7.30 -9.07 23.99
N LEU A 156 -6.68 -10.13 23.46
CA LEU A 156 -6.51 -11.40 24.19
C LEU A 156 -5.66 -11.23 25.45
N PHE A 157 -4.59 -10.44 25.38
CA PHE A 157 -3.79 -10.11 26.56
C PHE A 157 -4.62 -9.34 27.60
N ALA A 158 -5.34 -8.33 27.19
CA ALA A 158 -6.16 -7.54 28.10
C ALA A 158 -7.24 -8.40 28.78
N LYS A 159 -7.84 -9.34 28.04
CA LYS A 159 -8.89 -10.26 28.52
C LYS A 159 -8.35 -11.36 29.44
N ASN A 160 -7.28 -12.04 29.04
CA ASN A 160 -6.82 -13.30 29.62
C ASN A 160 -5.46 -13.17 30.35
N ARG A 161 -4.80 -12.05 30.32
CA ARG A 161 -3.44 -11.82 30.85
C ARG A 161 -2.36 -12.73 30.25
N ALA A 162 -2.60 -13.29 29.04
CA ALA A 162 -1.69 -14.21 28.38
C ALA A 162 -0.43 -13.52 27.88
N TRP A 163 0.74 -13.89 28.40
CA TRP A 163 2.03 -13.31 28.03
C TRP A 163 2.39 -13.53 26.55
N THR A 164 2.03 -14.68 25.98
CA THR A 164 2.24 -14.96 24.55
C THR A 164 1.49 -13.95 23.68
N ALA A 165 0.24 -13.65 24.01
CA ALA A 165 -0.55 -12.65 23.31
C ALA A 165 0.05 -11.23 23.44
N TYR A 166 0.61 -10.89 24.62
CA TYR A 166 1.30 -9.63 24.82
C TYR A 166 2.53 -9.49 23.91
N LEU A 167 3.39 -10.50 23.88
CA LEU A 167 4.58 -10.51 23.00
C LEU A 167 4.22 -10.49 21.53
N LEU A 168 3.22 -11.26 21.12
CA LEU A 168 2.72 -11.26 19.74
C LEU A 168 2.13 -9.90 19.34
N SER A 169 1.48 -9.20 20.28
CA SER A 169 1.01 -7.84 20.04
C SER A 169 2.16 -6.86 19.81
N ILE A 170 3.22 -6.92 20.64
CA ILE A 170 4.41 -6.09 20.45
C ILE A 170 5.05 -6.36 19.10
N ILE A 171 5.26 -7.62 18.73
CA ILE A 171 5.86 -8.01 17.47
C ILE A 171 5.01 -7.51 16.28
N GLY A 172 3.69 -7.74 16.33
CA GLY A 172 2.78 -7.26 15.28
C GLY A 172 2.81 -5.74 15.14
N LEU A 173 2.81 -5.00 16.25
CA LEU A 173 2.87 -3.55 16.25
C LEU A 173 4.21 -3.03 15.72
N ALA A 174 5.32 -3.67 16.07
CA ALA A 174 6.65 -3.33 15.59
C ALA A 174 6.79 -3.55 14.07
N LEU A 175 6.32 -4.70 13.56
CA LEU A 175 6.32 -4.99 12.13
C LEU A 175 5.42 -4.03 11.35
N ALA A 176 4.25 -3.69 11.89
CA ALA A 176 3.40 -2.67 11.30
C ALA A 176 4.08 -1.30 11.27
N ALA A 177 4.73 -0.87 12.37
CA ALA A 177 5.45 0.40 12.46
C ALA A 177 6.62 0.48 11.47
N LEU A 178 7.38 -0.60 11.31
CA LEU A 178 8.49 -0.71 10.34
C LEU A 178 8.03 -0.56 8.88
N LEU A 179 6.81 -0.97 8.57
CA LEU A 179 6.19 -0.75 7.26
C LEU A 179 5.63 0.67 7.15
N LYS A 180 4.85 1.10 8.14
CA LYS A 180 4.27 2.46 8.16
C LYS A 180 4.06 2.96 9.59
N PRO A 181 4.67 4.07 9.97
CA PRO A 181 4.49 4.66 11.31
C PRO A 181 3.03 5.08 11.58
N PHE A 182 2.18 5.11 10.57
CA PHE A 182 0.74 5.44 10.68
C PHE A 182 -0.03 4.50 11.60
N VAL A 183 0.53 3.36 11.98
CA VAL A 183 -0.06 2.47 12.99
C VAL A 183 -0.31 3.19 14.33
N ILE A 184 0.40 4.29 14.62
CA ILE A 184 0.21 5.12 15.82
C ILE A 184 -1.22 5.68 15.92
N PHE A 185 -1.89 5.92 14.78
CA PHE A 185 -3.27 6.39 14.77
C PHE A 185 -4.29 5.35 15.25
N LEU A 186 -3.86 4.09 15.46
CA LEU A 186 -4.67 3.07 16.12
C LEU A 186 -4.54 3.08 17.66
N ALA A 187 -3.71 3.95 18.24
CA ALA A 187 -3.56 4.09 19.69
C ALA A 187 -4.89 4.24 20.45
N PRO A 188 -5.90 5.00 19.97
CA PRO A 188 -7.20 5.06 20.65
C PRO A 188 -7.87 3.70 20.82
N VAL A 189 -7.66 2.75 19.90
CA VAL A 189 -8.20 1.39 19.97
C VAL A 189 -7.59 0.63 21.16
N PHE A 190 -6.26 0.71 21.29
CA PHE A 190 -5.53 0.10 22.42
C PHE A 190 -6.00 0.69 23.76
N LEU A 191 -6.15 2.01 23.84
CA LEU A 191 -6.64 2.69 25.03
C LEU A 191 -8.08 2.28 25.39
N ALA A 192 -8.95 2.12 24.40
CA ALA A 192 -10.33 1.67 24.60
C ALA A 192 -10.40 0.22 25.11
N ILE A 193 -9.58 -0.68 24.57
CA ILE A 193 -9.44 -2.06 25.04
C ILE A 193 -8.99 -2.08 26.51
N ILE A 194 -7.99 -1.28 26.82
CA ILE A 194 -7.49 -1.10 28.17
C ILE A 194 -8.61 -0.65 29.10
N TRP A 195 -9.30 0.41 28.74
CA TRP A 195 -10.38 0.97 29.56
C TRP A 195 -11.50 -0.06 29.80
N GLN A 196 -11.86 -0.84 28.79
CA GLN A 196 -12.92 -1.85 28.89
C GLN A 196 -12.62 -2.93 29.95
N PHE A 197 -11.37 -3.37 30.09
CA PHE A 197 -11.02 -4.48 30.98
C PHE A 197 -10.49 -4.02 32.34
N HIS A 198 -9.90 -2.86 32.45
CA HIS A 198 -9.11 -2.51 33.64
C HIS A 198 -9.43 -1.15 34.25
N GLN A 199 -10.16 -0.29 33.55
CA GLN A 199 -10.48 1.06 34.00
C GLN A 199 -9.22 1.80 34.50
N GLN A 200 -9.33 2.56 35.61
CA GLN A 200 -8.20 3.35 36.15
C GLN A 200 -7.05 2.52 36.74
N LYS A 201 -7.30 1.25 37.14
CA LYS A 201 -6.25 0.38 37.70
C LYS A 201 -5.10 0.11 36.73
N ILE A 202 -5.36 0.30 35.45
CA ILE A 202 -4.44 0.01 34.38
C ILE A 202 -3.26 0.97 34.31
N LEU A 203 -3.42 2.24 34.72
CA LEU A 203 -2.33 3.21 34.74
C LEU A 203 -1.18 2.79 35.65
N LYS A 204 -1.41 1.78 36.55
CA LYS A 204 -0.39 1.19 37.41
C LYS A 204 0.31 -0.03 36.80
N ASP A 205 -0.15 -0.51 35.63
CA ASP A 205 0.44 -1.67 34.98
C ASP A 205 1.56 -1.23 34.01
N PRO A 206 2.86 -1.50 34.32
CA PRO A 206 3.98 -1.04 33.50
C PRO A 206 3.97 -1.60 32.07
N ARG A 207 3.30 -2.74 31.84
CA ARG A 207 3.22 -3.40 30.53
C ARG A 207 2.55 -2.54 29.48
N ILE A 208 1.67 -1.64 29.88
CA ILE A 208 0.98 -0.72 28.96
C ILE A 208 1.93 0.32 28.40
N TYR A 209 2.86 0.79 29.20
CA TYR A 209 3.88 1.72 28.77
C TYR A 209 5.00 1.01 27.98
N LEU A 210 5.35 -0.21 28.41
CA LEU A 210 6.37 -1.01 27.76
C LEU A 210 5.95 -1.46 26.34
N LEU A 211 4.68 -1.73 26.09
CA LEU A 211 4.20 -2.17 24.78
C LEU A 211 4.55 -1.17 23.66
N PRO A 212 4.11 0.12 23.71
CA PRO A 212 4.49 1.08 22.67
C PRO A 212 6.00 1.34 22.64
N ILE A 213 6.68 1.41 23.79
CA ILE A 213 8.13 1.61 23.84
C ILE A 213 8.83 0.51 23.03
N LEU A 214 8.60 -0.76 23.39
CA LEU A 214 9.24 -1.90 22.71
C LEU A 214 8.84 -2.01 21.22
N ALA A 215 7.61 -1.71 20.89
CA ALA A 215 7.12 -1.79 19.50
C ALA A 215 7.70 -0.68 18.61
N PHE A 216 7.97 0.51 19.15
CA PHE A 216 8.47 1.63 18.33
C PHE A 216 9.99 1.76 18.31
N ILE A 217 10.75 1.09 19.21
CA ILE A 217 12.23 1.07 19.15
C ILE A 217 12.75 0.67 17.75
N PRO A 218 12.27 -0.39 17.09
CA PRO A 218 12.80 -0.80 15.77
C PRO A 218 12.63 0.29 14.71
N ILE A 219 11.46 0.93 14.64
CA ILE A 219 11.25 2.01 13.66
C ILE A 219 12.08 3.26 13.98
N LEU A 220 12.24 3.61 15.26
CA LEU A 220 13.10 4.73 15.64
C LEU A 220 14.56 4.45 15.28
N ALA A 221 15.06 3.25 15.54
CA ALA A 221 16.40 2.83 15.12
C ALA A 221 16.57 2.87 13.59
N TRP A 222 15.55 2.41 12.84
CA TRP A 222 15.54 2.50 11.38
C TRP A 222 15.57 3.96 10.91
N ARG A 223 14.74 4.84 11.49
CA ARG A 223 14.70 6.26 11.14
C ARG A 223 16.01 6.97 11.45
N GLU A 224 16.74 6.58 12.49
CA GLU A 224 18.06 7.10 12.78
C GLU A 224 19.10 6.59 11.77
N TRP A 225 19.06 5.28 11.46
CA TRP A 225 19.98 4.67 10.50
C TRP A 225 19.92 5.30 9.11
N ILE A 226 18.71 5.53 8.58
CA ILE A 226 18.54 6.05 7.22
C ILE A 226 19.08 7.48 7.03
N LYS A 227 19.27 8.26 8.08
CA LYS A 227 19.86 9.60 8.00
C LYS A 227 21.27 9.60 7.38
N ASN A 228 21.96 8.45 7.40
CA ASN A 228 23.24 8.27 6.74
C ASN A 228 23.13 8.21 5.20
N PHE A 229 21.91 8.13 4.65
CA PHE A 229 21.63 7.94 3.22
C PHE A 229 20.58 8.95 2.73
N PRO A 230 20.84 10.26 2.82
CA PRO A 230 19.83 11.30 2.58
C PRO A 230 19.26 11.28 1.17
N SER A 231 20.07 10.90 0.16
CA SER A 231 19.61 10.77 -1.24
C SER A 231 18.52 9.70 -1.43
N GLY A 232 18.47 8.72 -0.54
CA GLY A 232 17.46 7.64 -0.58
C GLY A 232 16.17 7.95 0.19
N ILE A 233 16.08 9.10 0.87
CA ILE A 233 14.92 9.48 1.70
C ILE A 233 14.01 10.40 0.89
N PRO A 234 12.81 9.95 0.44
CA PRO A 234 11.87 10.82 -0.25
C PRO A 234 11.35 11.95 0.66
N ALA A 235 11.10 13.11 0.08
CA ALA A 235 10.40 14.19 0.76
C ALA A 235 9.04 13.71 1.27
N SER A 236 8.73 13.96 2.52
CA SER A 236 7.51 13.46 3.18
C SER A 236 6.68 14.53 3.90
N ASP A 237 7.19 15.75 4.03
CA ASP A 237 6.51 16.84 4.77
C ASP A 237 5.17 17.23 4.12
N TRP A 238 5.08 17.07 2.80
CA TRP A 238 3.85 17.32 2.05
C TRP A 238 2.67 16.44 2.50
N LEU A 239 2.93 15.25 3.06
CA LEU A 239 1.89 14.29 3.51
C LEU A 239 0.95 14.91 4.54
N PHE A 240 1.47 15.75 5.44
CA PHE A 240 0.72 16.30 6.57
C PHE A 240 -0.33 17.33 6.11
N ASN A 241 0.09 18.38 5.44
CA ASN A 241 -0.80 19.41 4.90
C ASN A 241 -0.08 20.30 3.87
N GLY A 242 0.78 19.71 3.03
CA GLY A 242 1.65 20.46 2.13
C GLY A 242 0.93 21.38 1.15
N ASN A 243 -0.31 21.06 0.78
CA ASN A 243 -1.14 21.89 -0.09
C ASN A 243 -2.21 22.70 0.67
N GLY A 244 -2.16 22.76 2.01
CA GLY A 244 -3.10 23.52 2.83
C GLY A 244 -4.54 22.98 2.83
N ILE A 245 -4.79 21.74 2.39
CA ILE A 245 -6.14 21.21 2.15
C ILE A 245 -6.92 20.85 3.45
N ARG A 246 -6.21 20.74 4.60
CA ARG A 246 -6.81 20.30 5.86
C ARG A 246 -8.04 21.11 6.22
N LEU A 247 -9.15 20.40 6.50
CA LEU A 247 -10.46 20.96 6.87
C LEU A 247 -11.11 21.88 5.82
N GLN A 248 -10.54 22.01 4.62
CA GLN A 248 -11.19 22.69 3.51
C GLN A 248 -12.38 21.87 2.98
N PRO A 249 -13.38 22.49 2.33
CA PRO A 249 -14.49 21.73 1.71
C PRO A 249 -14.02 20.63 0.77
N ALA A 250 -12.93 20.86 0.03
CA ALA A 250 -12.31 19.86 -0.84
C ALA A 250 -11.78 18.65 -0.05
N TRP A 251 -11.20 18.85 1.15
CA TRP A 251 -10.74 17.77 2.01
C TRP A 251 -11.89 16.87 2.47
N LEU A 252 -13.03 17.50 2.91
CA LEU A 252 -14.24 16.75 3.27
C LEU A 252 -14.79 15.97 2.08
N ARG A 253 -14.88 16.62 0.90
CA ARG A 253 -15.35 15.99 -0.32
C ARG A 253 -14.48 14.77 -0.67
N TRP A 254 -13.16 14.92 -0.71
CA TRP A 254 -12.26 13.83 -1.11
C TRP A 254 -12.32 12.65 -0.15
N LEU A 255 -12.22 12.87 1.16
CA LEU A 255 -12.12 11.77 2.13
C LEU A 255 -13.47 11.09 2.40
N PHE A 256 -14.53 11.87 2.58
CA PHE A 256 -15.83 11.29 2.95
C PHE A 256 -16.69 10.95 1.73
N TYR A 257 -16.73 11.78 0.71
CA TYR A 257 -17.56 11.51 -0.46
C TYR A 257 -16.82 10.63 -1.48
N GLU A 258 -15.68 11.08 -2.03
CA GLU A 258 -15.00 10.34 -3.11
C GLU A 258 -14.39 9.01 -2.59
N ARG A 259 -13.78 8.99 -1.40
CA ARG A 259 -13.17 7.78 -0.86
C ARG A 259 -14.19 6.91 -0.12
N LEU A 260 -14.79 7.39 0.98
CA LEU A 260 -15.66 6.56 1.81
C LEU A 260 -16.97 6.21 1.10
N ILE A 261 -17.77 7.22 0.71
CA ILE A 261 -19.12 6.98 0.17
C ILE A 261 -19.06 6.34 -1.22
N LYS A 262 -18.26 6.88 -2.14
CA LYS A 262 -18.23 6.43 -3.54
C LYS A 262 -17.35 5.19 -3.73
N LEU A 263 -16.07 5.27 -3.33
CA LEU A 263 -15.09 4.22 -3.63
C LEU A 263 -15.30 2.97 -2.78
N PHE A 264 -15.49 3.10 -1.45
CA PHE A 264 -15.67 1.96 -0.56
C PHE A 264 -17.11 1.44 -0.58
N LEU A 265 -18.08 2.34 -0.41
CA LEU A 265 -19.46 1.98 -0.11
C LEU A 265 -20.35 1.91 -1.36
N GLY A 266 -19.85 2.32 -2.54
CA GLY A 266 -20.63 2.36 -3.77
C GLY A 266 -21.95 3.12 -3.59
N TYR A 267 -21.89 4.24 -2.86
CA TYR A 267 -23.02 5.07 -2.42
C TYR A 267 -23.98 4.35 -1.48
N PHE A 268 -24.58 3.25 -1.90
CA PHE A 268 -25.64 2.54 -1.19
C PHE A 268 -25.19 1.89 0.11
N GLY A 269 -23.94 1.45 0.20
CA GLY A 269 -23.38 0.89 1.44
C GLY A 269 -23.38 1.89 2.61
N SER A 270 -23.53 3.19 2.35
CA SER A 270 -23.69 4.22 3.38
C SER A 270 -24.92 4.01 4.26
N VAL A 271 -25.97 3.36 3.73
CA VAL A 271 -27.17 2.99 4.52
C VAL A 271 -26.77 2.09 5.71
N PHE A 272 -25.87 1.12 5.48
CA PHE A 272 -25.40 0.26 6.58
C PHE A 272 -24.52 1.03 7.56
N LEU A 273 -23.67 1.94 7.05
CA LEU A 273 -22.83 2.76 7.93
C LEU A 273 -23.68 3.66 8.83
N LEU A 274 -24.74 4.27 8.30
CA LEU A 274 -25.69 5.05 9.07
C LEU A 274 -26.50 4.18 10.05
N ALA A 275 -26.99 3.03 9.61
CA ALA A 275 -27.73 2.11 10.48
C ALA A 275 -26.85 1.63 11.68
N ASN A 276 -25.54 1.48 11.48
CA ASN A 276 -24.60 1.14 12.56
C ASN A 276 -24.67 2.12 13.75
N LEU A 277 -24.95 3.40 13.50
CA LEU A 277 -25.07 4.42 14.57
C LEU A 277 -26.21 4.16 15.55
N LEU A 278 -27.19 3.35 15.15
CA LEU A 278 -28.33 2.95 16.01
C LEU A 278 -27.99 1.77 16.94
N LYS A 279 -26.84 1.12 16.78
CA LYS A 279 -26.43 -0.02 17.63
C LYS A 279 -25.67 0.48 18.85
N LYS A 280 -26.32 0.44 20.01
CA LYS A 280 -25.73 0.76 21.30
C LYS A 280 -25.46 -0.54 22.04
N ASN A 281 -24.17 -0.87 22.28
CA ASN A 281 -23.72 -2.02 23.05
C ASN A 281 -22.38 -1.69 23.74
N LYS A 282 -21.91 -2.60 24.60
CA LYS A 282 -20.68 -2.37 25.40
C LYS A 282 -19.42 -2.21 24.54
N GLU A 283 -19.39 -2.87 23.38
CA GLU A 283 -18.26 -2.86 22.45
C GLU A 283 -18.16 -1.56 21.64
N ILE A 284 -19.18 -0.68 21.74
CA ILE A 284 -19.22 0.59 20.99
C ILE A 284 -17.99 1.45 21.27
N LEU A 285 -17.42 1.36 22.47
CA LEU A 285 -16.25 2.13 22.87
C LEU A 285 -15.04 1.78 21.99
N ILE A 286 -14.75 0.50 21.74
CA ILE A 286 -13.62 0.07 20.90
C ILE A 286 -13.83 0.53 19.45
N TYR A 287 -15.04 0.33 18.91
CA TYR A 287 -15.33 0.72 17.52
C TYR A 287 -15.36 2.24 17.33
N ALA A 288 -15.86 2.98 18.30
CA ALA A 288 -15.83 4.45 18.29
C ALA A 288 -14.38 4.97 18.40
N ALA A 289 -13.56 4.36 19.25
CA ALA A 289 -12.14 4.68 19.37
C ALA A 289 -11.38 4.38 18.06
N TRP A 290 -11.76 3.34 17.33
CA TRP A 290 -11.17 3.05 16.01
C TRP A 290 -11.52 4.15 15.00
N TRP A 291 -12.78 4.57 14.95
CA TRP A 291 -13.20 5.71 14.11
C TRP A 291 -12.52 7.01 14.54
N LEU A 292 -12.32 7.24 15.85
CA LEU A 292 -11.53 8.38 16.33
C LEU A 292 -10.09 8.34 15.79
N GLY A 293 -9.44 7.18 15.83
CA GLY A 293 -8.13 6.99 15.23
C GLY A 293 -8.10 7.29 13.73
N VAL A 294 -9.12 6.87 12.99
CA VAL A 294 -9.30 7.20 11.56
C VAL A 294 -9.43 8.71 11.34
N LEU A 295 -10.24 9.38 12.15
CA LEU A 295 -10.42 10.83 12.04
C LEU A 295 -9.12 11.59 12.33
N ILE A 296 -8.40 11.20 13.38
CA ILE A 296 -7.08 11.78 13.70
C ILE A 296 -6.11 11.54 12.52
N TYR A 297 -6.10 10.32 11.95
CA TYR A 297 -5.29 10.00 10.78
C TYR A 297 -5.60 10.90 9.58
N PHE A 298 -6.87 11.11 9.27
CA PHE A 298 -7.29 11.98 8.18
C PHE A 298 -6.89 13.44 8.40
N VAL A 299 -6.99 13.92 9.64
CA VAL A 299 -6.60 15.28 10.00
C VAL A 299 -5.09 15.47 9.95
N VAL A 300 -4.32 14.50 10.47
CA VAL A 300 -2.85 14.63 10.54
C VAL A 300 -2.22 14.42 9.17
N ILE A 301 -2.60 13.38 8.45
CA ILE A 301 -2.05 13.04 7.11
C ILE A 301 -3.00 13.54 6.02
N ALA A 302 -3.31 14.83 6.06
CA ALA A 302 -4.39 15.40 5.26
C ALA A 302 -4.14 15.32 3.76
N THR A 303 -3.00 15.80 3.28
CA THR A 303 -2.66 15.79 1.84
C THR A 303 -2.41 14.39 1.34
N GLY A 304 -1.68 13.56 2.10
CA GLY A 304 -1.41 12.18 1.71
C GLY A 304 -2.68 11.36 1.47
N ASN A 305 -3.67 11.48 2.39
CA ASN A 305 -4.95 10.78 2.27
C ASN A 305 -5.81 11.28 1.11
N VAL A 306 -5.71 12.56 0.75
CA VAL A 306 -6.45 13.11 -0.41
C VAL A 306 -5.82 12.66 -1.72
N GLN A 307 -4.50 12.75 -1.85
CA GLN A 307 -3.80 12.45 -3.11
C GLN A 307 -3.74 10.96 -3.43
N HIS A 308 -3.50 10.11 -2.41
CA HIS A 308 -3.28 8.68 -2.62
C HIS A 308 -4.33 7.85 -1.87
N ASP A 309 -5.18 7.19 -2.62
CA ASP A 309 -6.26 6.37 -2.07
C ASP A 309 -5.78 5.07 -1.39
N TYR A 310 -4.59 4.55 -1.69
CA TYR A 310 -4.05 3.38 -0.96
C TYR A 310 -3.79 3.67 0.54
N TYR A 311 -3.67 4.91 0.94
CA TYR A 311 -3.56 5.25 2.37
C TYR A 311 -4.82 4.89 3.16
N GLN A 312 -5.99 4.84 2.52
CA GLN A 312 -7.22 4.40 3.17
C GLN A 312 -7.27 2.91 3.52
N ASN A 313 -6.27 2.10 3.16
CA ASN A 313 -6.24 0.70 3.61
C ASN A 313 -6.34 0.55 5.14
N LEU A 314 -5.79 1.50 5.90
CA LEU A 314 -5.86 1.50 7.37
C LEU A 314 -7.29 1.47 7.92
N ILE A 315 -8.25 2.04 7.19
CA ILE A 315 -9.64 2.13 7.66
C ILE A 315 -10.49 0.92 7.29
N LEU A 316 -10.01 0.02 6.42
CA LEU A 316 -10.78 -1.11 5.91
C LEU A 316 -11.41 -2.00 7.00
N PRO A 317 -10.71 -2.39 8.07
CA PRO A 317 -11.31 -3.26 9.08
C PRO A 317 -12.51 -2.61 9.77
N ILE A 318 -12.39 -1.35 10.18
CA ILE A 318 -13.51 -0.67 10.88
C ILE A 318 -14.68 -0.36 9.94
N VAL A 319 -14.42 -0.09 8.66
CA VAL A 319 -15.49 0.06 7.66
C VAL A 319 -16.23 -1.25 7.48
N ALA A 320 -15.52 -2.38 7.33
CA ALA A 320 -16.14 -3.71 7.19
C ALA A 320 -16.98 -4.09 8.42
N ILE A 321 -16.44 -3.85 9.62
CA ILE A 321 -17.17 -4.07 10.88
C ILE A 321 -18.42 -3.19 10.96
N SER A 322 -18.30 -1.91 10.59
CA SER A 322 -19.44 -0.96 10.65
C SER A 322 -20.55 -1.33 9.67
N ILE A 323 -20.22 -1.77 8.46
CA ILE A 323 -21.18 -2.29 7.50
C ILE A 323 -21.87 -3.54 8.06
N ALA A 324 -21.11 -4.49 8.60
CA ALA A 324 -21.66 -5.72 9.17
C ALA A 324 -22.59 -5.45 10.37
N ARG A 325 -22.24 -4.50 11.24
CA ARG A 325 -23.10 -4.05 12.33
C ARG A 325 -24.39 -3.41 11.83
N GLY A 326 -24.29 -2.56 10.80
CA GLY A 326 -25.46 -1.94 10.18
C GLY A 326 -26.42 -2.94 9.53
N LEU A 327 -25.87 -3.97 8.87
CA LEU A 327 -26.65 -5.11 8.36
C LEU A 327 -27.47 -5.79 9.48
N LEU A 328 -26.82 -6.05 10.62
CA LEU A 328 -27.50 -6.66 11.78
C LEU A 328 -28.59 -5.75 12.36
N VAL A 329 -28.33 -4.43 12.43
CA VAL A 329 -29.35 -3.46 12.89
C VAL A 329 -30.57 -3.48 12.01
N ILE A 330 -30.40 -3.47 10.68
CA ILE A 330 -31.51 -3.56 9.75
C ILE A 330 -32.29 -4.87 9.95
N GLN A 331 -31.59 -5.99 10.14
CA GLN A 331 -32.19 -7.29 10.40
C GLN A 331 -32.99 -7.33 11.71
N GLU A 332 -32.49 -6.63 12.76
CA GLU A 332 -33.13 -6.58 14.08
C GLU A 332 -34.32 -5.62 14.13
N LYS A 333 -34.25 -4.51 13.40
CA LYS A 333 -35.26 -3.43 13.49
C LYS A 333 -36.44 -3.58 12.54
N LEU A 334 -36.28 -4.32 11.44
CA LEU A 334 -37.29 -4.44 10.39
C LEU A 334 -37.90 -5.86 10.35
N LYS A 335 -39.13 -5.95 9.82
CA LYS A 335 -39.75 -7.25 9.54
C LYS A 335 -38.84 -8.07 8.60
N LYS A 336 -38.67 -9.38 8.88
CA LYS A 336 -37.75 -10.29 8.21
C LYS A 336 -37.69 -10.15 6.68
N LYS A 337 -38.86 -10.13 6.00
CA LYS A 337 -38.94 -10.01 4.54
C LYS A 337 -38.45 -8.64 4.06
N VAL A 338 -38.79 -7.56 4.75
CA VAL A 338 -38.39 -6.19 4.43
C VAL A 338 -36.88 -6.02 4.65
N ALA A 339 -36.37 -6.49 5.79
CA ALA A 339 -34.96 -6.47 6.10
C ALA A 339 -34.14 -7.21 5.02
N LEU A 340 -34.57 -8.42 4.63
CA LEU A 340 -33.90 -9.20 3.61
C LEU A 340 -33.88 -8.49 2.25
N LEU A 341 -35.00 -7.91 1.84
CA LEU A 341 -35.11 -7.15 0.59
C LEU A 341 -34.15 -5.96 0.57
N ILE A 342 -34.15 -5.16 1.65
CA ILE A 342 -33.26 -3.98 1.79
C ILE A 342 -31.79 -4.44 1.76
N ILE A 343 -31.42 -5.48 2.51
CA ILE A 343 -30.06 -5.98 2.57
C ILE A 343 -29.59 -6.43 1.19
N ILE A 344 -30.39 -7.22 0.47
CA ILE A 344 -30.04 -7.68 -0.86
C ILE A 344 -29.90 -6.52 -1.84
N LEU A 345 -30.88 -5.62 -1.88
CA LEU A 345 -30.90 -4.49 -2.80
C LEU A 345 -29.72 -3.52 -2.54
N VAL A 346 -29.56 -3.09 -1.28
CA VAL A 346 -28.51 -2.13 -0.89
C VAL A 346 -27.12 -2.74 -1.04
N SER A 347 -26.91 -4.01 -0.65
CA SER A 347 -25.63 -4.70 -0.85
C SER A 347 -25.34 -4.89 -2.35
N GLY A 348 -26.32 -5.31 -3.14
CA GLY A 348 -26.17 -5.50 -4.58
C GLY A 348 -25.80 -4.20 -5.30
N LEU A 349 -26.53 -3.12 -5.04
CA LEU A 349 -26.24 -1.80 -5.62
C LEU A 349 -24.90 -1.25 -5.13
N GLY A 350 -24.62 -1.35 -3.82
CA GLY A 350 -23.35 -0.90 -3.25
C GLY A 350 -22.14 -1.61 -3.87
N LEU A 351 -22.18 -2.94 -3.96
CA LEU A 351 -21.13 -3.72 -4.61
C LEU A 351 -21.02 -3.41 -6.11
N PHE A 352 -22.14 -3.25 -6.80
CA PHE A 352 -22.14 -2.91 -8.24
C PHE A 352 -21.44 -1.57 -8.48
N PHE A 353 -21.84 -0.51 -7.79
CA PHE A 353 -21.26 0.82 -7.99
C PHE A 353 -19.80 0.90 -7.51
N ALA A 354 -19.44 0.29 -6.37
CA ALA A 354 -18.06 0.20 -5.92
C ALA A 354 -17.19 -0.59 -6.92
N SER A 355 -17.69 -1.69 -7.48
CA SER A 355 -16.99 -2.45 -8.52
C SER A 355 -16.76 -1.60 -9.77
N LYS A 356 -17.73 -0.81 -10.21
CA LYS A 356 -17.58 0.10 -11.36
C LYS A 356 -16.45 1.12 -11.15
N GLN A 357 -16.27 1.62 -9.93
CA GLN A 357 -15.13 2.50 -9.60
C GLN A 357 -13.79 1.74 -9.69
N ILE A 358 -13.74 0.54 -9.13
CA ILE A 358 -12.50 -0.24 -9.00
C ILE A 358 -12.08 -0.92 -10.31
N LEU A 359 -13.00 -1.26 -11.19
CA LEU A 359 -12.66 -1.94 -12.46
C LEU A 359 -11.65 -1.13 -13.29
N GLY A 360 -11.74 0.20 -13.28
CA GLY A 360 -10.77 1.06 -13.95
C GLY A 360 -9.35 0.95 -13.41
N TYR A 361 -9.18 0.56 -12.15
CA TYR A 361 -7.86 0.42 -11.51
C TYR A 361 -7.03 -0.74 -12.10
N TYR A 362 -7.67 -1.69 -12.76
CA TYR A 362 -7.00 -2.81 -13.44
C TYR A 362 -6.56 -2.47 -14.87
N ASN A 363 -6.88 -1.27 -15.38
CA ASN A 363 -6.51 -0.89 -16.74
C ASN A 363 -5.02 -0.60 -16.82
N ILE A 364 -4.45 -0.98 -17.94
CA ILE A 364 -3.08 -0.63 -18.32
C ILE A 364 -3.20 0.52 -19.32
N ASN A 365 -2.69 1.69 -18.92
CA ASN A 365 -2.81 2.89 -19.76
C ASN A 365 -1.64 3.07 -20.73
N HIS A 366 -0.47 2.48 -20.41
CA HIS A 366 0.78 2.66 -21.15
C HIS A 366 1.36 1.31 -21.59
N TRP A 367 0.75 0.69 -22.60
CA TRP A 367 1.25 -0.54 -23.20
C TRP A 367 2.58 -0.33 -23.94
N GLU A 368 2.80 0.88 -24.47
CA GLU A 368 4.05 1.28 -25.10
C GLU A 368 5.25 1.18 -24.15
N TYR A 369 5.10 1.51 -22.86
CA TYR A 369 6.15 1.33 -21.86
C TYR A 369 6.55 -0.14 -21.69
N ILE A 370 5.57 -1.05 -21.76
CA ILE A 370 5.80 -2.49 -21.62
C ILE A 370 6.52 -3.03 -22.85
N LYS A 371 6.12 -2.60 -24.06
CA LYS A 371 6.75 -3.00 -25.31
C LYS A 371 8.21 -2.50 -25.36
N ALA A 372 8.41 -1.22 -25.12
CA ALA A 372 9.74 -0.59 -25.09
C ALA A 372 10.65 -1.22 -24.03
N GLY A 373 10.11 -1.43 -22.81
CA GLY A 373 10.85 -2.06 -21.72
C GLY A 373 11.32 -3.48 -22.05
N LYS A 374 10.46 -4.29 -22.66
CA LYS A 374 10.84 -5.64 -23.13
C LYS A 374 11.92 -5.59 -24.22
N ALA A 375 11.85 -4.64 -25.13
CA ALA A 375 12.87 -4.47 -26.17
C ALA A 375 14.22 -4.10 -25.54
N VAL A 376 14.25 -3.17 -24.60
CA VAL A 376 15.46 -2.84 -23.83
C VAL A 376 16.01 -4.07 -23.11
N ASP A 377 15.15 -4.86 -22.45
CA ASP A 377 15.60 -6.03 -21.68
C ASP A 377 16.23 -7.11 -22.57
N GLN A 378 15.83 -7.20 -23.83
CA GLN A 378 16.35 -8.15 -24.82
C GLN A 378 17.62 -7.69 -25.53
N LEU A 379 17.76 -6.38 -25.79
CA LEU A 379 18.79 -5.82 -26.67
C LEU A 379 19.97 -5.21 -25.91
N VAL A 380 19.78 -4.84 -24.66
CA VAL A 380 20.71 -4.02 -23.88
C VAL A 380 21.34 -4.82 -22.75
N ASP A 381 22.62 -4.60 -22.45
CA ASP A 381 23.31 -5.23 -21.34
C ASP A 381 22.55 -5.05 -20.01
N GLN A 382 22.58 -6.08 -19.15
CA GLN A 382 21.83 -6.07 -17.89
C GLN A 382 22.31 -5.03 -16.87
N ASN A 383 23.56 -4.56 -17.00
CA ASN A 383 24.16 -3.55 -16.12
C ASN A 383 24.06 -2.14 -16.69
N ALA A 384 23.57 -1.99 -17.93
CA ALA A 384 23.44 -0.69 -18.56
C ALA A 384 22.51 0.23 -17.76
N LEU A 385 22.86 1.51 -17.67
CA LEU A 385 22.05 2.53 -17.06
C LEU A 385 21.16 3.20 -18.11
N VAL A 386 19.87 3.31 -17.83
CA VAL A 386 18.87 3.70 -18.81
C VAL A 386 18.20 5.03 -18.45
N ILE A 387 18.08 5.93 -19.40
CA ILE A 387 17.18 7.10 -19.30
C ILE A 387 15.85 6.71 -19.95
N ALA A 388 14.78 6.63 -19.16
CA ALA A 388 13.43 6.27 -19.60
C ALA A 388 12.42 7.35 -19.17
N PRO A 389 12.29 8.45 -19.93
CA PRO A 389 11.50 9.61 -19.54
C PRO A 389 10.02 9.29 -19.37
N ALA A 390 9.50 9.56 -18.16
CA ALA A 390 8.08 9.47 -17.83
C ALA A 390 7.71 10.53 -16.75
N MET A 391 8.26 11.75 -16.87
CA MET A 391 8.01 12.86 -15.95
C MET A 391 8.30 12.51 -14.47
N GLY A 392 9.27 11.62 -14.23
CA GLY A 392 9.63 11.15 -12.90
C GLY A 392 8.83 9.93 -12.40
N ASP A 393 7.84 9.45 -13.16
CA ASP A 393 7.16 8.18 -12.86
C ASP A 393 8.09 7.01 -13.19
N THR A 394 8.37 6.20 -12.18
CA THR A 394 9.30 5.07 -12.27
C THR A 394 8.71 3.84 -12.98
N GLN A 395 7.44 3.88 -13.38
CA GLN A 395 6.76 2.79 -14.05
C GLN A 395 7.48 2.36 -15.34
N PHE A 396 7.84 3.32 -16.22
CA PHE A 396 8.51 3.02 -17.48
C PHE A 396 9.90 2.44 -17.25
N LEU A 397 10.68 3.08 -16.39
CA LEU A 397 12.01 2.59 -16.02
C LEU A 397 11.95 1.16 -15.43
N PHE A 398 10.89 0.83 -14.67
CA PHE A 398 10.69 -0.53 -14.14
C PHE A 398 10.57 -1.58 -15.26
N GLN A 399 9.89 -1.25 -16.35
CA GLN A 399 9.69 -2.20 -17.47
C GLN A 399 11.01 -2.51 -18.20
N THR A 400 11.99 -1.60 -18.17
CA THR A 400 13.30 -1.83 -18.81
C THR A 400 14.17 -2.86 -18.07
N ASN A 401 13.77 -3.26 -16.86
CA ASN A 401 14.55 -4.14 -15.97
C ASN A 401 15.98 -3.62 -15.70
N ARG A 402 16.18 -2.31 -15.75
CA ARG A 402 17.45 -1.60 -15.57
C ARG A 402 17.34 -0.55 -14.47
N ARG A 403 18.46 -0.04 -14.01
CA ARG A 403 18.55 1.16 -13.18
C ARG A 403 18.75 2.37 -14.07
N GLY A 404 18.41 3.58 -13.58
CA GLY A 404 18.63 4.79 -14.36
C GLY A 404 17.70 5.95 -13.94
N TRP A 405 17.23 6.71 -14.89
CA TRP A 405 16.53 7.97 -14.65
C TRP A 405 15.15 7.97 -15.32
N PRO A 406 14.07 8.18 -14.55
CA PRO A 406 12.70 8.28 -15.10
C PRO A 406 12.37 9.67 -15.65
N ILE A 407 13.39 10.48 -15.96
CA ILE A 407 13.24 11.85 -16.45
C ILE A 407 14.28 12.17 -17.52
N GLY A 408 13.84 12.86 -18.59
CA GLY A 408 14.64 13.16 -19.77
C GLY A 408 15.57 14.38 -19.66
N PHE A 409 15.25 15.36 -18.84
CA PHE A 409 16.03 16.61 -18.76
C PHE A 409 17.51 16.37 -18.41
N GLU A 410 18.41 17.26 -18.87
CA GLU A 410 19.84 17.21 -18.57
C GLU A 410 20.51 15.88 -18.99
N ILE A 411 20.26 15.45 -20.23
CA ILE A 411 20.77 14.17 -20.76
C ILE A 411 22.29 14.09 -20.71
N GLU A 412 23.00 15.17 -21.08
CA GLU A 412 24.48 15.19 -21.05
C GLU A 412 25.04 14.97 -19.63
N ASP A 413 24.38 15.52 -18.60
CA ASP A 413 24.75 15.26 -17.21
C ASP A 413 24.56 13.79 -16.84
N LYS A 414 23.47 13.15 -17.30
CA LYS A 414 23.23 11.74 -17.07
C LYS A 414 24.21 10.84 -17.82
N ILE A 415 24.62 11.22 -19.04
CA ILE A 415 25.70 10.52 -19.78
C ILE A 415 27.00 10.60 -18.98
N ASN A 416 27.36 11.77 -18.46
CA ASN A 416 28.53 11.93 -17.59
C ASN A 416 28.42 11.11 -16.29
N LYS A 417 27.20 10.85 -15.79
CA LYS A 417 26.91 9.96 -14.66
C LYS A 417 26.82 8.48 -15.04
N GLY A 418 27.06 8.13 -16.31
CA GLY A 418 27.15 6.76 -16.80
C GLY A 418 25.89 6.24 -17.49
N ALA A 419 24.97 7.10 -17.96
CA ALA A 419 23.84 6.63 -18.76
C ALA A 419 24.33 6.08 -20.10
N ASP A 420 23.89 4.86 -20.41
CA ASP A 420 24.29 4.09 -21.59
C ASP A 420 23.23 4.17 -22.70
N ILE A 421 21.95 4.19 -22.30
CA ILE A 421 20.80 4.03 -23.21
C ILE A 421 19.77 5.09 -22.92
N TYR A 422 19.21 5.64 -23.99
CA TYR A 422 17.99 6.43 -23.96
C TYR A 422 16.84 5.63 -24.59
N VAL A 423 15.72 5.51 -23.90
CA VAL A 423 14.51 4.91 -24.45
C VAL A 423 13.31 5.82 -24.21
N SER A 424 12.57 6.14 -25.28
CA SER A 424 11.39 7.01 -25.19
C SER A 424 10.22 6.44 -25.99
N THR A 425 9.02 6.65 -25.47
CA THR A 425 7.76 6.39 -26.18
C THR A 425 7.18 7.67 -26.79
N ASN A 426 7.86 8.80 -26.61
CA ASN A 426 7.55 10.07 -27.24
C ASN A 426 8.71 10.46 -28.17
N TYR A 427 8.40 10.60 -29.46
CA TYR A 427 9.37 11.07 -30.44
C TYR A 427 9.37 12.61 -30.49
N ASP A 428 9.77 13.24 -29.38
CA ASP A 428 9.86 14.68 -29.18
C ASP A 428 11.18 15.27 -29.72
N TRP A 429 11.42 16.56 -29.48
CA TRP A 429 12.64 17.26 -29.93
C TRP A 429 13.92 16.66 -29.29
N GLU A 430 13.84 16.15 -28.07
CA GLU A 430 14.98 15.56 -27.37
C GLU A 430 15.37 14.23 -28.02
N ALA A 431 14.39 13.36 -28.29
CA ALA A 431 14.60 12.09 -28.99
C ALA A 431 15.20 12.33 -30.39
N LYS A 432 14.71 13.35 -31.17
CA LYS A 432 15.23 13.72 -32.47
C LYS A 432 16.67 14.18 -32.39
N LYS A 433 16.99 15.06 -31.45
CA LYS A 433 18.36 15.55 -31.24
C LYS A 433 19.34 14.43 -30.92
N LEU A 434 18.92 13.49 -30.10
CA LEU A 434 19.73 12.32 -29.72
C LEU A 434 19.88 11.36 -30.91
N GLU A 435 18.83 11.15 -31.68
CA GLU A 435 18.87 10.35 -32.91
C GLU A 435 19.85 10.93 -33.94
N GLU A 436 19.98 12.26 -34.06
CA GLU A 436 20.97 12.88 -34.96
C GLU A 436 22.42 12.61 -34.52
N LYS A 437 22.68 12.58 -33.21
CA LYS A 437 24.01 12.45 -32.62
C LYS A 437 24.46 11.02 -32.39
N TYR A 438 23.54 10.14 -31.99
CA TYR A 438 23.86 8.80 -31.50
C TYR A 438 23.25 7.69 -32.35
N GLN A 439 23.78 6.48 -32.22
CA GLN A 439 23.28 5.30 -32.92
C GLN A 439 21.91 4.86 -32.41
N VAL A 440 20.96 4.73 -33.34
CA VAL A 440 19.64 4.16 -33.05
C VAL A 440 19.72 2.65 -33.09
N LEU A 441 19.34 1.98 -32.00
CA LEU A 441 19.23 0.53 -31.94
C LEU A 441 17.91 0.04 -32.50
N VAL A 442 16.81 0.75 -32.16
CA VAL A 442 15.46 0.45 -32.63
C VAL A 442 14.66 1.74 -32.73
N HIS A 443 13.89 1.89 -33.82
CA HIS A 443 12.88 2.93 -33.96
C HIS A 443 11.60 2.30 -34.53
N THR A 444 10.51 2.44 -33.81
CA THR A 444 9.16 1.95 -34.17
C THR A 444 8.15 3.06 -34.00
N ASP A 445 6.90 2.81 -34.39
CA ASP A 445 5.80 3.77 -34.14
C ASP A 445 5.50 3.98 -32.63
N ASP A 446 5.86 3.00 -31.79
CA ASP A 446 5.56 3.03 -30.35
C ASP A 446 6.72 3.55 -29.48
N TYR A 447 7.97 3.40 -29.94
CA TYR A 447 9.16 3.78 -29.14
C TYR A 447 10.45 3.86 -29.96
N ILE A 448 11.45 4.56 -29.39
CA ILE A 448 12.82 4.64 -29.90
C ILE A 448 13.80 4.21 -28.79
N ILE A 449 14.87 3.46 -29.17
CA ILE A 449 15.99 3.07 -28.29
C ILE A 449 17.29 3.56 -28.94
N ILE A 450 18.07 4.35 -28.21
CA ILE A 450 19.29 5.00 -28.68
C ILE A 450 20.44 4.60 -27.77
N ASP A 451 21.57 4.18 -28.37
CA ASP A 451 22.83 3.91 -27.69
C ASP A 451 23.61 5.23 -27.51
N LEU A 452 23.70 5.71 -26.28
CA LEU A 452 24.36 6.98 -25.95
C LEU A 452 25.89 6.87 -25.93
N LYS A 453 26.47 5.66 -26.08
CA LYS A 453 27.91 5.44 -26.16
C LYS A 453 28.42 5.44 -27.60
N ALA A 454 27.56 5.20 -28.57
CA ALA A 454 27.91 5.14 -29.98
C ALA A 454 27.49 6.41 -30.70
N GLU A 455 28.42 7.38 -30.84
CA GLU A 455 28.17 8.55 -31.66
C GLU A 455 28.17 8.20 -33.17
N LYS A 456 27.31 8.84 -33.91
CA LYS A 456 27.32 8.75 -35.40
C LYS A 456 28.55 9.45 -35.95
N PRO A 457 29.14 8.93 -37.04
CA PRO A 457 30.31 9.54 -37.69
C PRO A 457 30.01 10.93 -38.28
#